data_2ce0ad644397b4211d1a9e97e42a71a6
#
_entry.id   2ce0ad644397b4211d1a9e97e42a71a6
#
_cell.length_a   1.000
_cell.length_b   1.000
_cell.length_c   1.000
_cell.angle_alpha   90.00
_cell.angle_beta   90.00
_cell.angle_gamma   90.00
#
_symmetry.space_group_name_H-M   'P 1'
#
loop_
_entity.id
_entity.type
_entity.pdbx_description
1 polymer ?
#
loop_
_entity_poly.entity_id
_entity_poly.type
_entity_poly.pdbx_seq_one_letter_code
_entity_poly.pdbx_strand_id
1 'polypeptide(L)'
;MKYRIEGHCHTKDSSPCGQVYAEDILKAYQENNYSGIIITDHFSYQVFGNNDSWKNIVDKFLLGYKNAKKLESKYNIKIYLGMEIRFTDSYNDYLVYGITEEFLYQNEWLYMKSLKELKTLSKDKYLIIQAHPFRYGNTLADLNLLDGIEINNTNPHNICNNHLAYNAYLKSNLIPTCGCDFHSIDCISKTEYMEFFNLPKDNSELVAMIKQRKYIIKTK
;
A
#
# COMPACT_ATOMS: atom_id res chain seq x y z
N MET A 1 -22.25 -1.59 -10.68
CA MET A 1 -20.93 -1.37 -11.32
C MET A 1 -19.89 -1.91 -10.35
N LYS A 2 -18.75 -2.39 -10.79
CA LYS A 2 -17.68 -2.89 -9.93
C LYS A 2 -16.42 -2.09 -10.22
N TYR A 3 -15.60 -1.85 -9.20
CA TYR A 3 -14.51 -0.89 -9.25
C TYR A 3 -13.19 -1.59 -8.91
N ARG A 4 -12.22 -1.58 -9.83
CA ARG A 4 -10.88 -2.12 -9.60
C ARG A 4 -10.05 -1.11 -8.83
N ILE A 5 -9.42 -1.53 -7.75
CA ILE A 5 -8.51 -0.70 -6.96
C ILE A 5 -7.18 -1.42 -6.83
N GLU A 6 -6.10 -0.70 -7.18
CA GLU A 6 -4.73 -1.15 -6.92
C GLU A 6 -4.39 -0.97 -5.44
N GLY A 7 -3.88 -2.05 -4.83
CA GLY A 7 -3.55 -2.06 -3.41
C GLY A 7 -2.11 -1.69 -3.07
N HIS A 8 -1.16 -1.76 -4.04
CA HIS A 8 0.26 -1.62 -3.77
C HIS A 8 0.98 -0.93 -4.94
N CYS A 9 1.21 0.37 -4.82
CA CYS A 9 1.73 1.18 -5.92
C CYS A 9 2.79 2.18 -5.47
N HIS A 10 3.96 2.15 -6.13
CA HIS A 10 5.08 3.06 -5.93
C HIS A 10 5.20 4.05 -7.09
N THR A 11 5.52 5.29 -6.75
CA THR A 11 5.75 6.37 -7.71
C THR A 11 7.25 6.70 -7.79
N LYS A 12 7.71 7.11 -8.96
CA LYS A 12 9.05 7.67 -9.11
C LYS A 12 9.22 9.00 -8.37
N ASP A 13 8.11 9.66 -8.04
CA ASP A 13 8.11 10.94 -7.34
C ASP A 13 8.63 10.82 -5.90
N SER A 14 8.40 9.66 -5.24
CA SER A 14 8.73 9.46 -3.83
C SER A 14 9.56 8.22 -3.54
N SER A 15 9.43 7.16 -4.35
CA SER A 15 10.16 5.89 -4.17
C SER A 15 11.30 5.78 -5.17
N PRO A 16 12.56 5.64 -4.72
CA PRO A 16 13.72 5.55 -5.62
C PRO A 16 13.69 4.34 -6.58
N CYS A 17 12.99 3.26 -6.20
CA CYS A 17 12.81 2.06 -7.02
C CYS A 17 11.68 2.22 -8.05
N GLY A 18 10.78 3.19 -7.89
CA GLY A 18 9.72 3.50 -8.85
C GLY A 18 10.30 4.04 -10.17
N GLN A 19 9.82 3.53 -11.29
CA GLN A 19 10.32 3.92 -12.63
C GLN A 19 9.39 4.92 -13.32
N VAL A 20 8.15 5.09 -12.82
CA VAL A 20 7.09 5.81 -13.50
C VAL A 20 6.57 6.94 -12.61
N TYR A 21 6.41 8.13 -13.17
CA TYR A 21 5.83 9.28 -12.47
C TYR A 21 4.31 9.14 -12.31
N ALA A 22 3.77 9.82 -11.31
CA ALA A 22 2.35 9.74 -10.94
C ALA A 22 1.40 9.92 -12.13
N GLU A 23 1.65 10.87 -13.05
CA GLU A 23 0.78 11.10 -14.20
C GLU A 23 0.71 9.91 -15.16
N ASP A 24 1.85 9.33 -15.48
CA ASP A 24 1.92 8.17 -16.39
C ASP A 24 1.32 6.92 -15.72
N ILE A 25 1.44 6.80 -14.40
CA ILE A 25 0.75 5.76 -13.61
C ILE A 25 -0.76 5.88 -13.81
N LEU A 26 -1.34 7.07 -13.55
CA LEU A 26 -2.79 7.25 -13.66
C LEU A 26 -3.28 6.94 -15.08
N LYS A 27 -2.55 7.38 -16.12
CA LYS A 27 -2.86 7.07 -17.50
C LYS A 27 -2.89 5.56 -17.75
N ALA A 28 -1.84 4.86 -17.33
CA ALA A 28 -1.72 3.42 -17.54
C ALA A 28 -2.81 2.62 -16.80
N TYR A 29 -3.14 3.00 -15.56
CA TYR A 29 -4.23 2.37 -14.81
C TYR A 29 -5.61 2.66 -15.40
N GLN A 30 -5.84 3.88 -15.91
CA GLN A 30 -7.08 4.23 -16.63
C GLN A 30 -7.25 3.34 -17.87
N GLU A 31 -6.21 3.17 -18.68
CA GLU A 31 -6.21 2.33 -19.87
C GLU A 31 -6.48 0.84 -19.54
N ASN A 32 -6.18 0.42 -18.30
CA ASN A 32 -6.45 -0.94 -17.79
C ASN A 32 -7.76 -1.03 -16.97
N ASN A 33 -8.64 -0.02 -17.06
CA ASN A 33 -9.96 0.02 -16.42
C ASN A 33 -9.91 -0.06 -14.88
N TYR A 34 -8.88 0.49 -14.24
CA TYR A 34 -8.87 0.72 -12.81
C TYR A 34 -9.64 1.98 -12.45
N SER A 35 -10.24 1.98 -11.27
CA SER A 35 -11.05 3.08 -10.76
C SER A 35 -10.41 3.78 -9.56
N GLY A 36 -9.40 3.16 -8.96
CA GLY A 36 -8.67 3.72 -7.83
C GLY A 36 -7.28 3.12 -7.65
N ILE A 37 -6.41 3.87 -6.99
CA ILE A 37 -5.05 3.47 -6.65
C ILE A 37 -4.76 3.91 -5.22
N ILE A 38 -4.23 3.00 -4.41
CA ILE A 38 -3.64 3.34 -3.12
C ILE A 38 -2.15 3.59 -3.38
N ILE A 39 -1.70 4.83 -3.25
CA ILE A 39 -0.28 5.16 -3.34
C ILE A 39 0.38 4.73 -2.05
N THR A 40 1.32 3.81 -2.14
CA THR A 40 2.01 3.17 -1.02
C THR A 40 3.53 3.30 -1.16
N ASP A 41 3.99 4.50 -1.48
CA ASP A 41 5.42 4.76 -1.59
C ASP A 41 6.19 4.30 -0.35
N HIS A 42 7.46 3.94 -0.53
CA HIS A 42 8.30 3.47 0.56
C HIS A 42 8.53 4.53 1.62
N PHE A 43 8.34 4.14 2.88
CA PHE A 43 8.61 4.97 4.05
C PHE A 43 9.57 4.23 4.98
N SER A 44 10.87 4.43 4.77
CA SER A 44 11.92 3.67 5.45
C SER A 44 13.22 4.47 5.64
N TYR A 45 14.05 4.01 6.57
CA TYR A 45 15.37 4.56 6.79
C TYR A 45 16.27 4.44 5.54
N GLN A 46 16.14 3.38 4.77
CA GLN A 46 16.91 3.15 3.55
C GLN A 46 16.63 4.22 2.48
N VAL A 47 15.42 4.77 2.46
CA VAL A 47 15.00 5.81 1.49
C VAL A 47 15.35 7.21 2.02
N PHE A 48 15.09 7.49 3.28
CA PHE A 48 15.12 8.86 3.79
C PHE A 48 16.28 9.13 4.76
N GLY A 49 16.87 8.10 5.38
CA GLY A 49 17.90 8.28 6.40
C GLY A 49 17.42 9.08 7.60
N ASN A 50 18.33 9.83 8.23
CA ASN A 50 18.04 10.70 9.36
C ASN A 50 18.79 12.06 9.29
N ASN A 51 19.25 12.43 8.10
CA ASN A 51 20.08 13.65 7.91
C ASN A 51 19.24 14.86 7.46
N ASP A 52 17.92 14.72 7.36
CA ASP A 52 17.02 15.81 6.97
C ASP A 52 16.01 16.08 8.11
N SER A 53 15.33 17.22 8.08
CA SER A 53 14.26 17.49 9.02
C SER A 53 13.08 16.52 8.78
N TRP A 54 12.39 16.14 9.88
CA TRP A 54 11.22 15.26 9.76
C TRP A 54 10.16 15.81 8.80
N LYS A 55 9.94 17.12 8.87
CA LYS A 55 9.02 17.80 7.95
C LYS A 55 9.41 17.58 6.48
N ASN A 56 10.67 17.76 6.13
CA ASN A 56 11.14 17.57 4.76
C ASN A 56 11.03 16.11 4.31
N ILE A 57 11.29 15.17 5.21
CA ILE A 57 11.12 13.73 4.95
C ILE A 57 9.65 13.42 4.60
N VAL A 58 8.72 13.90 5.42
CA VAL A 58 7.27 13.70 5.17
C VAL A 58 6.84 14.41 3.88
N ASP A 59 7.32 15.62 3.62
CA ASP A 59 7.01 16.35 2.37
C ASP A 59 7.48 15.57 1.13
N LYS A 60 8.69 15.01 1.16
CA LYS A 60 9.24 14.16 0.08
C LYS A 60 8.43 12.87 -0.10
N PHE A 61 8.07 12.21 1.00
CA PHE A 61 7.24 11.00 0.95
C PHE A 61 5.87 11.27 0.32
N LEU A 62 5.24 12.38 0.69
CA LEU A 62 3.92 12.74 0.20
C LEU A 62 3.88 13.24 -1.26
N LEU A 63 5.03 13.45 -1.90
CA LEU A 63 5.10 14.08 -3.22
C LEU A 63 4.34 13.26 -4.28
N GLY A 64 4.57 11.95 -4.33
CA GLY A 64 3.91 11.03 -5.26
C GLY A 64 2.39 11.04 -5.08
N TYR A 65 1.94 10.87 -3.86
CA TYR A 65 0.51 10.96 -3.54
C TYR A 65 -0.10 12.31 -3.95
N LYS A 66 0.54 13.43 -3.59
CA LYS A 66 0.03 14.78 -3.89
C LYS A 66 -0.01 15.04 -5.40
N ASN A 67 0.98 14.58 -6.14
CA ASN A 67 1.00 14.71 -7.60
C ASN A 67 -0.12 13.86 -8.24
N ALA A 68 -0.28 12.61 -7.83
CA ALA A 68 -1.36 11.76 -8.28
C ALA A 68 -2.74 12.35 -7.93
N LYS A 69 -2.93 12.86 -6.72
CA LYS A 69 -4.20 13.40 -6.22
C LYS A 69 -4.69 14.61 -7.01
N LYS A 70 -3.78 15.50 -7.43
CA LYS A 70 -4.12 16.65 -8.29
C LYS A 70 -4.70 16.24 -9.65
N LEU A 71 -4.36 15.03 -10.12
CA LEU A 71 -4.75 14.51 -11.43
C LEU A 71 -5.96 13.57 -11.38
N GLU A 72 -6.51 13.31 -10.19
CA GLU A 72 -7.63 12.40 -9.95
C GLU A 72 -8.81 12.65 -10.90
N SER A 73 -9.25 13.91 -11.01
CA SER A 73 -10.37 14.28 -11.88
C SER A 73 -10.04 14.17 -13.38
N LYS A 74 -8.78 14.44 -13.77
CA LYS A 74 -8.34 14.35 -15.17
C LYS A 74 -8.44 12.92 -15.71
N TYR A 75 -8.04 11.95 -14.89
CA TYR A 75 -8.00 10.54 -15.29
C TYR A 75 -9.22 9.73 -14.79
N ASN A 76 -10.13 10.36 -14.03
CA ASN A 76 -11.28 9.69 -13.40
C ASN A 76 -10.87 8.44 -12.58
N ILE A 77 -9.75 8.55 -11.86
CA ILE A 77 -9.21 7.53 -10.96
C ILE A 77 -9.12 8.10 -9.55
N LYS A 78 -9.72 7.42 -8.57
CA LYS A 78 -9.62 7.78 -7.16
C LYS A 78 -8.24 7.48 -6.60
N ILE A 79 -7.66 8.46 -5.89
CA ILE A 79 -6.33 8.33 -5.28
C ILE A 79 -6.46 8.34 -3.77
N TYR A 80 -5.93 7.30 -3.15
CA TYR A 80 -5.92 7.10 -1.71
C TYR A 80 -4.49 7.14 -1.17
N LEU A 81 -4.31 7.71 0.02
CA LEU A 81 -3.04 7.73 0.72
C LEU A 81 -2.86 6.43 1.51
N GLY A 82 -1.79 5.74 1.22
CA GLY A 82 -1.21 4.67 2.01
C GLY A 82 0.28 4.90 2.19
N MET A 83 0.97 3.95 2.76
CA MET A 83 2.44 3.86 2.76
C MET A 83 2.87 2.40 2.79
N GLU A 84 4.05 2.11 2.27
CA GLU A 84 4.78 0.89 2.59
C GLU A 84 5.92 1.22 3.54
N ILE A 85 5.77 0.84 4.81
CA ILE A 85 6.76 1.12 5.85
C ILE A 85 7.63 -0.11 6.10
N ARG A 86 8.95 0.13 6.19
CA ARG A 86 9.92 -0.83 6.71
C ARG A 86 10.59 -0.24 7.94
N PHE A 87 10.55 -0.97 9.04
CA PHE A 87 11.21 -0.60 10.27
C PHE A 87 12.69 -0.99 10.24
N THR A 88 13.51 -0.29 11.05
CA THR A 88 14.94 -0.55 11.12
C THR A 88 15.31 -1.89 11.77
N ASP A 89 14.38 -2.50 12.50
CA ASP A 89 14.55 -3.78 13.22
C ASP A 89 14.12 -5.01 12.41
N SER A 90 13.63 -4.83 11.18
CA SER A 90 13.08 -5.93 10.37
C SER A 90 13.31 -5.70 8.87
N TYR A 91 13.33 -6.79 8.11
CA TYR A 91 13.26 -6.76 6.64
C TYR A 91 11.83 -6.76 6.10
N ASN A 92 10.84 -6.98 6.96
CA ASN A 92 9.45 -7.00 6.57
C ASN A 92 8.95 -5.61 6.16
N ASP A 93 8.11 -5.57 5.15
CA ASP A 93 7.39 -4.40 4.71
C ASP A 93 5.92 -4.48 5.15
N TYR A 94 5.33 -3.34 5.46
CA TYR A 94 3.95 -3.25 5.89
C TYR A 94 3.22 -2.16 5.13
N LEU A 95 2.12 -2.52 4.44
CA LEU A 95 1.20 -1.55 3.87
C LEU A 95 0.34 -0.98 5.00
N VAL A 96 0.24 0.34 5.07
CA VAL A 96 -0.66 1.01 6.00
C VAL A 96 -1.66 1.84 5.20
N TYR A 97 -2.93 1.44 5.24
CA TYR A 97 -3.98 2.14 4.54
C TYR A 97 -4.76 3.08 5.45
N GLY A 98 -5.17 4.20 4.89
CA GLY A 98 -6.00 5.17 5.57
C GLY A 98 -5.24 6.18 6.43
N ILE A 99 -3.90 6.18 6.38
CA ILE A 99 -3.08 7.17 7.08
C ILE A 99 -3.44 8.58 6.62
N THR A 100 -3.12 9.56 7.47
CA THR A 100 -3.30 10.98 7.17
C THR A 100 -1.96 11.71 7.16
N GLU A 101 -1.88 12.82 6.44
CA GLU A 101 -0.70 13.68 6.47
C GLU A 101 -0.40 14.13 7.89
N GLU A 102 -1.43 14.50 8.66
CA GLU A 102 -1.29 14.89 10.07
C GLU A 102 -0.63 13.81 10.92
N PHE A 103 -1.05 12.54 10.75
CA PHE A 103 -0.43 11.42 11.46
C PHE A 103 1.06 11.31 11.17
N LEU A 104 1.47 11.49 9.92
CA LEU A 104 2.88 11.43 9.53
C LEU A 104 3.69 12.57 10.16
N TYR A 105 3.18 13.81 10.13
CA TYR A 105 3.88 14.94 10.74
C TYR A 105 3.98 14.83 12.26
N GLN A 106 2.99 14.26 12.93
CA GLN A 106 2.96 14.12 14.40
C GLN A 106 3.80 12.95 14.94
N ASN A 107 4.15 11.98 14.08
CA ASN A 107 4.89 10.77 14.51
C ASN A 107 6.31 10.76 13.95
N GLU A 108 7.13 11.63 14.49
CA GLU A 108 8.54 11.75 14.06
C GLU A 108 9.27 10.40 14.12
N TRP A 109 10.10 10.17 13.10
CA TRP A 109 10.95 8.98 12.96
C TRP A 109 10.18 7.66 13.01
N LEU A 110 8.98 7.65 12.42
CA LEU A 110 8.07 6.50 12.49
C LEU A 110 8.72 5.19 12.02
N TYR A 111 9.54 5.21 10.97
CA TYR A 111 10.25 4.02 10.48
C TYR A 111 11.43 3.57 11.38
N MET A 112 11.81 4.35 12.38
CA MET A 112 12.77 3.97 13.41
C MET A 112 12.11 3.35 14.65
N LYS A 113 10.78 3.30 14.68
CA LYS A 113 9.99 2.62 15.69
C LYS A 113 9.88 1.13 15.34
N SER A 114 8.86 0.45 15.85
CA SER A 114 8.56 -0.95 15.60
C SER A 114 7.11 -1.14 15.14
N LEU A 115 6.81 -2.33 14.59
CA LEU A 115 5.43 -2.71 14.26
C LEU A 115 4.49 -2.59 15.47
N LYS A 116 4.96 -2.96 16.67
CA LYS A 116 4.17 -2.85 17.92
C LYS A 116 3.84 -1.42 18.27
N GLU A 117 4.79 -0.50 18.11
CA GLU A 117 4.54 0.91 18.33
C GLU A 117 3.58 1.49 17.29
N LEU A 118 3.74 1.13 16.00
CA LEU A 118 2.80 1.53 14.96
C LEU A 118 1.39 1.03 15.30
N LYS A 119 1.22 -0.22 15.73
CA LYS A 119 -0.10 -0.76 16.13
C LYS A 119 -0.72 0.06 17.27
N THR A 120 0.10 0.44 18.25
CA THR A 120 -0.35 1.30 19.35
C THR A 120 -0.75 2.70 18.89
N LEU A 121 0.02 3.30 18.00
CA LEU A 121 -0.22 4.64 17.45
C LEU A 121 -1.44 4.67 16.52
N SER A 122 -1.70 3.60 15.80
CA SER A 122 -2.81 3.50 14.84
C SER A 122 -4.19 3.58 15.52
N LYS A 123 -4.30 3.14 16.77
CA LYS A 123 -5.57 3.12 17.54
C LYS A 123 -6.73 2.55 16.73
N ASP A 124 -6.47 1.53 15.93
CA ASP A 124 -7.41 0.89 14.99
C ASP A 124 -8.04 1.84 13.93
N LYS A 125 -7.50 3.04 13.75
CA LYS A 125 -7.97 3.96 12.70
C LYS A 125 -7.48 3.56 11.31
N TYR A 126 -6.28 2.98 11.24
CA TYR A 126 -5.59 2.56 10.02
C TYR A 126 -5.59 1.05 9.90
N LEU A 127 -5.32 0.53 8.71
CA LEU A 127 -5.12 -0.90 8.48
C LEU A 127 -3.63 -1.17 8.30
N ILE A 128 -3.09 -2.06 9.12
CA ILE A 128 -1.70 -2.53 9.03
C ILE A 128 -1.73 -3.92 8.39
N ILE A 129 -1.13 -4.03 7.22
CA ILE A 129 -1.17 -5.22 6.35
C ILE A 129 0.26 -5.64 6.09
N GLN A 130 0.63 -6.89 6.33
CA GLN A 130 1.95 -7.34 5.91
C GLN A 130 2.01 -7.48 4.39
N ALA A 131 2.93 -6.74 3.75
CA ALA A 131 3.20 -6.81 2.33
C ALA A 131 3.99 -8.10 1.99
N HIS A 132 3.68 -8.74 0.86
CA HIS A 132 4.43 -9.90 0.32
C HIS A 132 5.20 -10.72 1.37
N PRO A 133 4.53 -11.32 2.37
CA PRO A 133 5.12 -11.82 3.61
C PRO A 133 6.11 -12.99 3.42
N PHE A 134 6.11 -13.61 2.26
CA PHE A 134 6.99 -14.76 1.94
C PHE A 134 7.92 -14.48 0.74
N ARG A 135 8.12 -13.20 0.38
CA ARG A 135 9.21 -12.78 -0.50
C ARG A 135 10.55 -13.13 0.17
N TYR A 136 11.57 -13.42 -0.62
CA TYR A 136 12.89 -13.72 -0.09
C TYR A 136 13.38 -12.65 0.89
N GLY A 137 13.81 -13.06 2.07
CA GLY A 137 14.26 -12.18 3.16
C GLY A 137 13.14 -11.77 4.14
N ASN A 138 11.87 -11.92 3.78
CA ASN A 138 10.73 -11.61 4.66
C ASN A 138 10.33 -12.83 5.48
N THR A 139 9.77 -12.57 6.65
CA THR A 139 9.21 -13.59 7.56
C THR A 139 7.82 -13.18 8.01
N LEU A 140 6.94 -14.14 8.27
CA LEU A 140 5.61 -13.85 8.79
C LEU A 140 5.71 -13.15 10.16
N ALA A 141 5.13 -11.98 10.27
CA ALA A 141 5.10 -11.19 11.50
C ALA A 141 4.12 -11.76 12.53
N ASP A 142 4.16 -11.23 13.76
CA ASP A 142 3.14 -11.55 14.77
C ASP A 142 1.75 -11.11 14.27
N LEU A 143 0.88 -12.09 14.03
CA LEU A 143 -0.46 -11.87 13.47
C LEU A 143 -1.34 -10.99 14.37
N ASN A 144 -1.06 -10.91 15.68
CA ASN A 144 -1.81 -10.05 16.60
C ASN A 144 -1.52 -8.56 16.39
N LEU A 145 -0.44 -8.22 15.70
CA LEU A 145 -0.07 -6.84 15.37
C LEU A 145 -0.59 -6.41 13.99
N LEU A 146 -1.19 -7.32 13.23
CA LEU A 146 -1.67 -7.09 11.87
C LEU A 146 -3.19 -7.01 11.83
N ASP A 147 -3.70 -6.20 10.91
CA ASP A 147 -5.11 -6.19 10.52
C ASP A 147 -5.35 -7.04 9.27
N GLY A 148 -4.33 -7.17 8.42
CA GLY A 148 -4.41 -7.89 7.16
C GLY A 148 -3.10 -8.47 6.67
N ILE A 149 -3.18 -9.16 5.55
CA ILE A 149 -2.05 -9.79 4.86
C ILE A 149 -2.25 -9.68 3.34
N GLU A 150 -1.21 -9.31 2.62
CA GLU A 150 -1.21 -9.35 1.16
C GLU A 150 -1.09 -10.80 0.70
N ILE A 151 -2.22 -11.40 0.33
CA ILE A 151 -2.28 -12.81 -0.08
C ILE A 151 -1.86 -13.03 -1.53
N ASN A 152 -1.90 -11.97 -2.33
CA ASN A 152 -1.54 -12.04 -3.75
C ASN A 152 -0.82 -10.76 -4.16
N ASN A 153 0.49 -10.84 -4.30
CA ASN A 153 1.33 -9.81 -4.92
C ASN A 153 1.66 -10.28 -6.34
N THR A 154 1.25 -9.49 -7.33
CA THR A 154 1.31 -9.88 -8.74
C THR A 154 2.53 -9.31 -9.48
N ASN A 155 3.51 -8.77 -8.77
CA ASN A 155 4.74 -8.24 -9.36
C ASN A 155 5.46 -9.33 -10.17
N PRO A 156 5.64 -9.17 -11.50
CA PRO A 156 6.22 -10.21 -12.36
C PRO A 156 7.73 -10.39 -12.15
N HIS A 157 8.39 -9.43 -11.49
CA HIS A 157 9.82 -9.43 -11.26
C HIS A 157 10.25 -10.05 -9.94
N ASN A 158 9.29 -10.44 -9.09
CA ASN A 158 9.54 -10.97 -7.76
C ASN A 158 8.82 -12.29 -7.50
N ILE A 159 9.48 -13.22 -6.83
CA ILE A 159 8.87 -14.45 -6.33
C ILE A 159 8.29 -14.16 -4.95
N CYS A 160 6.98 -13.95 -4.87
CA CYS A 160 6.30 -13.57 -3.62
C CYS A 160 5.72 -14.76 -2.84
N ASN A 161 5.79 -15.99 -3.40
CA ASN A 161 5.27 -17.22 -2.76
C ASN A 161 3.81 -17.05 -2.26
N ASN A 162 2.94 -16.48 -3.10
CA ASN A 162 1.56 -16.13 -2.77
C ASN A 162 0.77 -17.28 -2.16
N HIS A 163 1.05 -18.53 -2.56
CA HIS A 163 0.41 -19.73 -1.98
C HIS A 163 0.68 -19.88 -0.47
N LEU A 164 1.86 -19.47 0.02
CA LEU A 164 2.17 -19.46 1.45
C LEU A 164 1.41 -18.34 2.18
N ALA A 165 1.31 -17.16 1.57
CA ALA A 165 0.53 -16.05 2.11
C ALA A 165 -0.96 -16.40 2.20
N TYR A 166 -1.50 -17.03 1.17
CA TYR A 166 -2.88 -17.53 1.17
C TYR A 166 -3.12 -18.60 2.25
N ASN A 167 -2.19 -19.54 2.43
CA ASN A 167 -2.27 -20.55 3.50
C ASN A 167 -2.20 -19.93 4.90
N ALA A 168 -1.40 -18.89 5.11
CA ALA A 168 -1.35 -18.16 6.37
C ALA A 168 -2.66 -17.42 6.64
N TYR A 169 -3.23 -16.77 5.61
CA TYR A 169 -4.55 -16.15 5.67
C TYR A 169 -5.64 -17.14 6.10
N LEU A 170 -5.73 -18.32 5.48
CA LEU A 170 -6.75 -19.32 5.80
C LEU A 170 -6.70 -19.80 7.27
N LYS A 171 -5.56 -19.66 7.95
CA LYS A 171 -5.36 -20.03 9.35
C LYS A 171 -5.48 -18.84 10.31
N SER A 172 -5.92 -17.69 9.84
CA SER A 172 -6.01 -16.44 10.60
C SER A 172 -7.35 -15.75 10.40
N ASN A 173 -7.59 -14.70 11.18
CA ASN A 173 -8.72 -13.79 10.98
C ASN A 173 -8.35 -12.52 10.21
N LEU A 174 -7.16 -12.49 9.61
CA LEU A 174 -6.65 -11.34 8.90
C LEU A 174 -7.51 -10.97 7.68
N ILE A 175 -7.44 -9.71 7.30
CA ILE A 175 -8.08 -9.20 6.08
C ILE A 175 -7.16 -9.48 4.90
N PRO A 176 -7.62 -10.18 3.85
CA PRO A 176 -6.78 -10.42 2.68
C PRO A 176 -6.71 -9.19 1.79
N THR A 177 -5.55 -8.87 1.23
CA THR A 177 -5.39 -7.84 0.20
C THR A 177 -4.64 -8.38 -1.01
N CYS A 178 -4.64 -7.60 -2.08
CA CYS A 178 -3.93 -7.89 -3.31
C CYS A 178 -3.40 -6.58 -3.90
N GLY A 179 -2.20 -6.63 -4.47
CA GLY A 179 -1.60 -5.52 -5.21
C GLY A 179 -0.54 -6.02 -6.17
N CYS A 180 -0.10 -5.17 -7.08
CA CYS A 180 0.96 -5.54 -8.01
C CYS A 180 2.34 -5.04 -7.60
N ASP A 181 2.45 -4.32 -6.47
CA ASP A 181 3.72 -3.74 -6.04
C ASP A 181 4.37 -2.98 -7.22
N PHE A 182 3.59 -2.02 -7.74
CA PHE A 182 3.85 -1.35 -9.00
C PHE A 182 5.17 -0.59 -8.98
N HIS A 183 6.06 -0.92 -9.88
CA HIS A 183 7.31 -0.21 -10.12
C HIS A 183 7.46 0.23 -11.59
N SER A 184 6.81 -0.48 -12.50
CA SER A 184 6.84 -0.28 -13.95
C SER A 184 5.50 -0.67 -14.57
N ILE A 185 5.25 -0.25 -15.82
CA ILE A 185 3.95 -0.42 -16.49
C ILE A 185 3.55 -1.90 -16.66
N ASP A 186 4.51 -2.78 -16.82
CA ASP A 186 4.30 -4.22 -16.98
C ASP A 186 3.87 -4.93 -15.68
N CYS A 187 3.95 -4.25 -14.52
CA CYS A 187 3.41 -4.77 -13.26
C CYS A 187 1.88 -4.77 -13.22
N ILE A 188 1.19 -3.94 -14.05
CA ILE A 188 -0.27 -3.79 -13.98
C ILE A 188 -0.98 -5.11 -14.30
N SER A 189 -1.64 -5.69 -13.32
CA SER A 189 -2.42 -6.91 -13.54
C SER A 189 -3.77 -6.60 -14.19
N LYS A 190 -4.10 -7.37 -15.23
CA LYS A 190 -5.39 -7.29 -15.92
C LYS A 190 -6.42 -8.25 -15.35
N THR A 191 -5.99 -9.25 -14.60
CA THR A 191 -6.82 -10.37 -14.15
C THR A 191 -6.87 -10.54 -12.64
N GLU A 192 -5.88 -9.96 -11.91
CA GLU A 192 -5.73 -10.13 -10.47
C GLU A 192 -5.70 -8.75 -9.80
N TYR A 193 -6.72 -8.44 -9.00
CA TYR A 193 -6.92 -7.12 -8.38
C TYR A 193 -7.98 -7.19 -7.28
N MET A 194 -8.08 -6.14 -6.48
CA MET A 194 -9.22 -5.93 -5.59
C MET A 194 -10.39 -5.31 -6.35
N GLU A 195 -11.57 -5.97 -6.31
CA GLU A 195 -12.80 -5.51 -6.96
C GLU A 195 -13.82 -5.08 -5.90
N PHE A 196 -14.03 -3.79 -5.77
CA PHE A 196 -14.96 -3.19 -4.81
C PHE A 196 -16.38 -3.11 -5.37
N PHE A 197 -17.40 -3.28 -4.51
CA PHE A 197 -18.80 -3.17 -4.90
C PHE A 197 -19.25 -1.72 -5.08
N ASN A 198 -18.62 -0.78 -4.37
CA ASN A 198 -18.77 0.66 -4.54
C ASN A 198 -17.39 1.31 -4.55
N LEU A 199 -17.25 2.46 -5.22
CA LEU A 199 -16.01 3.21 -5.20
C LEU A 199 -15.93 4.02 -3.90
N PRO A 200 -14.94 3.78 -3.02
CA PRO A 200 -14.77 4.57 -1.81
C PRO A 200 -14.54 6.05 -2.15
N LYS A 201 -15.20 6.96 -1.46
CA LYS A 201 -15.06 8.39 -1.74
C LYS A 201 -13.78 9.02 -1.17
N ASP A 202 -13.25 8.42 -0.10
CA ASP A 202 -12.05 8.89 0.61
C ASP A 202 -11.33 7.73 1.35
N ASN A 203 -10.19 8.03 2.00
CA ASN A 203 -9.41 7.07 2.76
C ASN A 203 -10.19 6.41 3.91
N SER A 204 -11.07 7.16 4.57
CA SER A 204 -11.85 6.64 5.70
C SER A 204 -12.87 5.60 5.22
N GLU A 205 -13.56 5.88 4.13
CA GLU A 205 -14.51 4.93 3.54
C GLU A 205 -13.78 3.71 2.94
N LEU A 206 -12.59 3.90 2.34
CA LEU A 206 -11.75 2.79 1.88
C LEU A 206 -11.44 1.82 3.02
N VAL A 207 -10.94 2.32 4.15
CA VAL A 207 -10.64 1.53 5.34
C VAL A 207 -11.89 0.83 5.86
N ALA A 208 -13.01 1.54 5.95
CA ALA A 208 -14.27 0.97 6.41
C ALA A 208 -14.77 -0.16 5.50
N MET A 209 -14.68 0.01 4.19
CA MET A 209 -15.07 -1.01 3.22
C MET A 209 -14.16 -2.24 3.26
N ILE A 210 -12.85 -2.04 3.44
CA ILE A 210 -11.90 -3.14 3.57
C ILE A 210 -12.17 -3.92 4.87
N LYS A 211 -12.34 -3.25 6.00
CA LYS A 211 -12.72 -3.88 7.29
C LYS A 211 -14.02 -4.69 7.18
N GLN A 212 -15.00 -4.18 6.44
CA GLN A 212 -16.30 -4.85 6.21
C GLN A 212 -16.23 -5.89 5.09
N ARG A 213 -15.08 -6.12 4.46
CA ARG A 213 -14.89 -7.04 3.32
C ARG A 213 -15.86 -6.75 2.16
N LYS A 214 -16.14 -5.46 1.88
CA LYS A 214 -17.02 -5.02 0.77
C LYS A 214 -16.29 -4.99 -0.57
N TYR A 215 -15.48 -5.98 -0.81
CA TYR A 215 -14.74 -6.23 -2.05
C TYR A 215 -14.48 -7.73 -2.19
N ILE A 216 -14.03 -8.13 -3.35
CA ILE A 216 -13.50 -9.46 -3.62
C ILE A 216 -12.09 -9.34 -4.21
N ILE A 217 -11.25 -10.34 -3.96
CA ILE A 217 -9.97 -10.47 -4.64
C ILE A 217 -10.20 -11.35 -5.87
N LYS A 218 -9.90 -10.78 -7.03
CA LYS A 218 -9.85 -11.55 -8.28
C LYS A 218 -8.49 -12.23 -8.37
N THR A 219 -8.50 -13.50 -8.62
CA THR A 219 -7.32 -14.32 -8.92
C THR A 219 -7.59 -15.11 -10.20
N LYS A 220 -6.51 -15.55 -10.85
CA LYS A 220 -6.61 -16.47 -12.02
C LYS A 220 -7.20 -17.80 -11.62
#